data_77eb0d6560c31fc4e5c821cd64c137b3
#
_entry.id   77eb0d6560c31fc4e5c821cd64c137b3
#
_cell.length_a   1.000
_cell.length_b   1.000
_cell.length_c   1.000
_cell.angle_alpha   90.00
_cell.angle_beta   90.00
_cell.angle_gamma   90.00
#
_symmetry.space_group_name_H-M   'P 1'
#
loop_
_entity.id
_entity.type
_entity.pdbx_description
1 polymer ?
#
loop_
_entity_poly.entity_id
_entity_poly.type
_entity_poly.pdbx_seq_one_letter_code
_entity_poly.pdbx_strand_id
1 'polypeptide(L)'
;MVVIREVSAKSIFDSRKEKTILVSIKTNSGKTFKASSPSGKSTGKYEVHCYKKSLEDDIKTIKQFKEYFSEEILDEYEDLKRVEDILDGHIGGNTLFAFESAVLKAIADEKHISYDNAFDLV
;
A
#
# COMPACT_ATOMS: atom_id res chain seq x y z
N MET A 1 8.74 -15.17 4.84
CA MET A 1 9.56 -14.03 4.37
C MET A 1 8.86 -13.36 3.20
N VAL A 2 8.59 -12.06 3.32
CA VAL A 2 7.92 -11.30 2.26
C VAL A 2 8.91 -10.30 1.66
N VAL A 3 9.13 -10.40 0.36
CA VAL A 3 9.95 -9.44 -0.38
C VAL A 3 9.12 -8.98 -1.57
N ILE A 4 9.02 -7.67 -1.77
CA ILE A 4 8.24 -7.11 -2.86
C ILE A 4 9.06 -7.18 -4.14
N ARG A 5 8.53 -7.83 -5.16
CA ARG A 5 9.19 -7.99 -6.47
C ARG A 5 8.66 -7.04 -7.51
N GLU A 6 7.38 -6.70 -7.44
CA GLU A 6 6.77 -5.78 -8.39
C GLU A 6 5.73 -4.93 -7.67
N VAL A 7 5.60 -3.70 -8.11
CA VAL A 7 4.60 -2.76 -7.61
C VAL A 7 3.90 -2.15 -8.80
N SER A 8 2.59 -2.09 -8.74
CA SER A 8 1.80 -1.38 -9.74
C SER A 8 0.60 -0.73 -9.06
N ALA A 9 -0.01 0.19 -9.77
CA ALA A 9 -1.19 0.87 -9.27
C ALA A 9 -2.04 1.33 -10.44
N LYS A 10 -3.33 1.48 -10.17
CA LYS A 10 -4.25 2.03 -11.16
C LYS A 10 -5.38 2.74 -10.44
N SER A 11 -6.11 3.59 -11.17
CA SER A 11 -7.29 4.22 -10.62
C SER A 11 -8.47 3.27 -10.77
N ILE A 12 -9.34 3.26 -9.77
CA ILE A 12 -10.59 2.52 -9.80
C ILE A 12 -11.68 3.41 -9.24
N PHE A 13 -12.94 2.99 -9.40
CA PHE A 13 -14.06 3.67 -8.76
C PHE A 13 -14.48 2.86 -7.53
N ASP A 14 -14.74 3.55 -6.44
CA ASP A 14 -15.27 2.91 -5.25
C ASP A 14 -16.77 2.70 -5.35
N SER A 15 -17.39 2.21 -4.28
CA SER A 15 -18.84 1.95 -4.27
C SER A 15 -19.68 3.21 -4.42
N ARG A 16 -19.11 4.38 -4.18
CA ARG A 16 -19.77 5.68 -4.35
C ARG A 16 -19.44 6.32 -5.69
N LYS A 17 -18.78 5.57 -6.58
CA LYS A 17 -18.35 6.04 -7.90
C LYS A 17 -17.34 7.18 -7.86
N GLU A 18 -16.59 7.27 -6.78
CA GLU A 18 -15.49 8.21 -6.66
C GLU A 18 -14.18 7.50 -6.99
N LYS A 19 -13.28 8.21 -7.66
CA LYS A 19 -11.98 7.64 -8.02
C LYS A 19 -11.11 7.42 -6.79
N THR A 20 -10.47 6.28 -6.74
CA THR A 20 -9.47 5.98 -5.74
C THR A 20 -8.36 5.15 -6.37
N ILE A 21 -7.33 4.86 -5.59
CA ILE A 21 -6.17 4.13 -6.07
C ILE A 21 -6.25 2.66 -5.62
N LEU A 22 -5.91 1.77 -6.54
CA LEU A 22 -5.70 0.35 -6.23
C LEU A 22 -4.22 0.06 -6.39
N VAL A 23 -3.58 -0.37 -5.32
CA VAL A 23 -2.16 -0.76 -5.34
C VAL A 23 -2.07 -2.27 -5.38
N SER A 24 -1.20 -2.78 -6.23
CA SER A 24 -0.93 -4.22 -6.35
C SER A 24 0.55 -4.46 -6.12
N ILE A 25 0.87 -5.44 -5.30
CA ILE A 25 2.25 -5.88 -5.11
C ILE A 25 2.35 -7.36 -5.44
N LYS A 26 3.47 -7.74 -6.03
CA LYS A 26 3.79 -9.14 -6.26
C LYS A 26 4.99 -9.48 -5.39
N THR A 27 4.89 -10.55 -4.64
CA THR A 27 5.93 -10.93 -3.69
C THR A 27 6.80 -12.05 -4.24
N ASN A 28 7.84 -12.39 -3.48
CA ASN A 28 8.76 -13.48 -3.82
C ASN A 28 8.08 -14.85 -3.92
N SER A 29 6.88 -14.99 -3.35
CA SER A 29 6.11 -16.23 -3.49
C SER A 29 5.42 -16.37 -4.84
N GLY A 30 5.44 -15.31 -5.65
CA GLY A 30 4.71 -15.27 -6.92
C GLY A 30 3.26 -14.86 -6.80
N LYS A 31 2.78 -14.65 -5.58
CA LYS A 31 1.41 -14.19 -5.34
C LYS A 31 1.31 -12.68 -5.48
N THR A 32 0.13 -12.23 -5.88
CA THR A 32 -0.17 -10.80 -5.99
C THR A 32 -1.20 -10.41 -4.93
N PHE A 33 -0.94 -9.31 -4.25
CA PHE A 33 -1.83 -8.75 -3.23
C PHE A 33 -2.25 -7.36 -3.64
N LYS A 34 -3.54 -7.07 -3.51
CA LYS A 34 -4.12 -5.80 -3.95
C LYS A 34 -4.91 -5.17 -2.82
N ALA A 35 -4.86 -3.86 -2.76
CA ALA A 35 -5.67 -3.11 -1.82
C ALA A 35 -5.93 -1.72 -2.36
N SER A 36 -7.08 -1.18 -2.00
CA SER A 36 -7.45 0.18 -2.35
C SER A 36 -7.72 0.97 -1.08
N SER A 37 -7.69 2.29 -1.20
CA SER A 37 -8.06 3.17 -0.12
C SER A 37 -9.49 3.65 -0.34
N PRO A 38 -10.30 3.79 0.70
CA PRO A 38 -11.59 4.46 0.57
C PRO A 38 -11.37 5.90 0.13
N SER A 39 -12.16 6.38 -0.82
CA SER A 39 -12.12 7.77 -1.27
C SER A 39 -12.41 8.70 -0.10
N GLY A 40 -11.73 9.83 -0.05
CA GLY A 40 -11.95 10.82 0.97
C GLY A 40 -11.40 10.47 2.35
N LYS A 41 -10.68 9.38 2.47
CA LYS A 41 -10.14 8.91 3.74
C LYS A 41 -9.26 9.94 4.43
N SER A 42 -8.52 10.71 3.66
CA SER A 42 -7.56 11.68 4.17
C SER A 42 -8.06 13.11 4.16
N THR A 43 -9.35 13.34 4.04
CA THR A 43 -9.91 14.69 3.93
C THR A 43 -10.20 15.31 5.28
N GLY A 44 -9.52 14.93 6.31
CA GLY A 44 -9.73 15.49 7.63
C GLY A 44 -8.94 16.76 7.85
N LYS A 45 -8.97 17.22 9.09
CA LYS A 45 -8.32 18.45 9.54
C LYS A 45 -6.81 18.39 9.53
N TYR A 46 -6.23 17.25 9.29
CA TYR A 46 -4.81 17.02 9.55
C TYR A 46 -3.93 17.28 8.36
N GLU A 47 -4.49 17.85 7.32
CA GLU A 47 -3.72 18.29 6.15
C GLU A 47 -2.94 17.19 5.45
N VAL A 48 -3.30 15.92 5.69
CA VAL A 48 -2.72 14.83 4.94
C VAL A 48 -3.45 14.76 3.61
N HIS A 49 -2.76 15.08 2.55
CA HIS A 49 -3.37 15.04 1.23
C HIS A 49 -3.64 13.60 0.82
N CYS A 50 -4.77 13.37 0.15
CA CYS A 50 -5.12 12.06 -0.37
C CYS A 50 -4.05 11.56 -1.33
N TYR A 51 -3.55 12.45 -2.18
CA TYR A 51 -2.48 12.18 -3.15
C TYR A 51 -1.47 13.30 -3.07
N LYS A 52 -0.22 13.02 -3.40
CA LYS A 52 0.86 14.00 -3.27
C LYS A 52 0.60 15.22 -4.14
N LYS A 53 0.36 14.99 -5.43
CA LYS A 53 -0.04 16.04 -6.38
C LYS A 53 -1.36 15.66 -7.02
N SER A 54 -1.46 14.44 -7.50
CA SER A 54 -2.65 13.90 -8.11
C SER A 54 -2.62 12.38 -8.02
N LEU A 55 -3.78 11.76 -8.24
CA LEU A 55 -3.89 10.31 -8.29
C LEU A 55 -2.95 9.73 -9.35
N GLU A 56 -2.91 10.35 -10.51
CA GLU A 56 -2.08 9.88 -11.62
C GLU A 56 -0.59 9.99 -11.29
N ASP A 57 -0.19 11.04 -10.59
CA ASP A 57 1.20 11.20 -10.17
C ASP A 57 1.59 10.13 -9.16
N ASP A 58 0.71 9.83 -8.20
CA ASP A 58 0.99 8.78 -7.23
C ASP A 58 1.13 7.42 -7.90
N ILE A 59 0.30 7.14 -8.91
CA ILE A 59 0.42 5.89 -9.68
C ILE A 59 1.80 5.77 -10.32
N LYS A 60 2.28 6.84 -10.90
CA LYS A 60 3.62 6.85 -11.52
C LYS A 60 4.73 6.70 -10.49
N THR A 61 4.60 7.43 -9.40
CA THR A 61 5.60 7.45 -8.35
C THR A 61 5.74 6.09 -7.69
N ILE A 62 4.62 5.45 -7.34
CA ILE A 62 4.67 4.18 -6.61
C ILE A 62 5.37 3.08 -7.40
N LYS A 63 5.25 3.10 -8.71
CA LYS A 63 5.91 2.12 -9.57
C LYS A 63 7.43 2.20 -9.49
N GLN A 64 7.95 3.37 -9.17
CA GLN A 64 9.40 3.59 -9.09
C GLN A 64 10.00 3.02 -7.81
N PHE A 65 9.18 2.68 -6.82
CA PHE A 65 9.67 2.19 -5.54
C PHE A 65 9.98 0.70 -5.51
N LYS A 66 9.71 0.00 -6.58
CA LYS A 66 10.04 -1.43 -6.69
C LYS A 66 11.47 -1.73 -6.25
N GLU A 67 12.42 -0.91 -6.71
CA GLU A 67 13.82 -1.12 -6.40
C GLU A 67 14.16 -0.87 -4.94
N TYR A 68 13.47 0.07 -4.31
CA TYR A 68 13.69 0.38 -2.90
C TYR A 68 13.28 -0.76 -1.99
N PHE A 69 12.36 -1.59 -2.44
CA PHE A 69 11.87 -2.72 -1.64
C PHE A 69 12.51 -4.05 -2.02
N SER A 70 13.32 -4.09 -3.06
CA SER A 70 13.85 -5.36 -3.58
C SER A 70 14.73 -6.11 -2.59
N GLU A 71 15.34 -5.42 -1.64
CA GLU A 71 16.19 -6.04 -0.63
C GLU A 71 15.57 -5.99 0.76
N GLU A 72 14.34 -5.48 0.88
CA GLU A 72 13.67 -5.36 2.17
C GLU A 72 12.87 -6.63 2.48
N ILE A 73 13.09 -7.17 3.66
CA ILE A 73 12.32 -8.33 4.14
C ILE A 73 11.24 -7.81 5.08
N LEU A 74 9.99 -8.10 4.76
CA LEU A 74 8.84 -7.57 5.48
C LEU A 74 8.08 -8.75 6.11
N ASP A 75 8.56 -9.24 7.25
CA ASP A 75 8.00 -10.42 7.89
C ASP A 75 7.03 -10.12 9.02
N GLU A 76 7.22 -8.97 9.68
CA GLU A 76 6.46 -8.63 10.86
C GLU A 76 5.68 -7.34 10.65
N TYR A 77 4.67 -7.12 11.47
CA TYR A 77 3.84 -5.91 11.36
C TYR A 77 4.63 -4.64 11.64
N GLU A 78 5.66 -4.73 12.49
CA GLU A 78 6.56 -3.60 12.74
C GLU A 78 7.31 -3.16 11.50
N ASP A 79 7.46 -4.04 10.53
CA ASP A 79 8.14 -3.72 9.28
C ASP A 79 7.35 -2.73 8.42
N LEU A 80 6.05 -2.55 8.69
CA LEU A 80 5.26 -1.51 8.04
C LEU A 80 5.82 -0.13 8.32
N LYS A 81 6.49 0.06 9.44
CA LYS A 81 7.15 1.32 9.77
C LYS A 81 8.23 1.66 8.74
N ARG A 82 8.97 0.67 8.28
CA ARG A 82 9.98 0.88 7.22
C ARG A 82 9.33 1.25 5.90
N VAL A 83 8.16 0.66 5.61
CA VAL A 83 7.39 1.02 4.42
C VAL A 83 7.01 2.50 4.48
N GLU A 84 6.49 2.94 5.61
CA GLU A 84 6.15 4.35 5.80
C GLU A 84 7.37 5.25 5.62
N ASP A 85 8.48 4.89 6.23
CA ASP A 85 9.69 5.71 6.17
C ASP A 85 10.23 5.84 4.75
N ILE A 86 10.17 4.76 3.97
CA ILE A 86 10.63 4.77 2.58
C ILE A 86 9.72 5.66 1.71
N LEU A 87 8.43 5.60 1.93
CA LEU A 87 7.45 6.29 1.09
C LEU A 87 7.11 7.70 1.56
N ASP A 88 7.54 8.07 2.76
CA ASP A 88 7.19 9.35 3.36
C ASP A 88 7.58 10.53 2.47
N GLY A 89 6.64 11.43 2.26
CA GLY A 89 6.87 12.62 1.45
C GLY A 89 6.80 12.39 -0.07
N HIS A 90 6.67 11.15 -0.52
CA HIS A 90 6.66 10.85 -1.95
C HIS A 90 5.27 10.60 -2.50
N ILE A 91 4.35 10.15 -1.67
CA ILE A 91 2.98 9.84 -2.06
C ILE A 91 2.00 10.40 -1.03
N GLY A 92 0.73 10.46 -1.39
CA GLY A 92 -0.31 10.94 -0.48
C GLY A 92 -0.81 9.84 0.45
N GLY A 93 -1.69 10.23 1.38
CA GLY A 93 -2.20 9.35 2.42
C GLY A 93 -3.01 8.17 1.88
N ASN A 94 -3.81 8.39 0.84
CA ASN A 94 -4.61 7.30 0.29
C ASN A 94 -3.71 6.25 -0.37
N THR A 95 -2.68 6.68 -1.07
CA THR A 95 -1.73 5.77 -1.71
C THR A 95 -0.95 4.99 -0.67
N LEU A 96 -0.50 5.65 0.39
CA LEU A 96 0.21 4.99 1.47
C LEU A 96 -0.68 3.96 2.16
N PHE A 97 -1.93 4.32 2.45
CA PHE A 97 -2.88 3.38 3.06
C PHE A 97 -3.07 2.14 2.19
N ALA A 98 -3.27 2.32 0.88
CA ALA A 98 -3.46 1.20 -0.03
C ALA A 98 -2.21 0.32 -0.10
N PHE A 99 -1.03 0.93 -0.16
CA PHE A 99 0.23 0.19 -0.21
C PHE A 99 0.44 -0.63 1.06
N GLU A 100 0.28 -0.01 2.22
CA GLU A 100 0.45 -0.71 3.50
C GLU A 100 -0.58 -1.83 3.67
N SER A 101 -1.81 -1.61 3.20
CA SER A 101 -2.83 -2.66 3.27
C SER A 101 -2.47 -3.86 2.39
N ALA A 102 -1.90 -3.62 1.21
CA ALA A 102 -1.44 -4.71 0.34
C ALA A 102 -0.29 -5.49 1.00
N VAL A 103 0.65 -4.77 1.62
CA VAL A 103 1.76 -5.41 2.35
C VAL A 103 1.23 -6.22 3.52
N LEU A 104 0.27 -5.67 4.26
CA LEU A 104 -0.32 -6.37 5.39
C LEU A 104 -1.01 -7.66 4.96
N LYS A 105 -1.68 -7.64 3.81
CA LYS A 105 -2.26 -8.86 3.24
C LYS A 105 -1.20 -9.92 2.95
N ALA A 106 -0.06 -9.49 2.42
CA ALA A 106 1.04 -10.40 2.11
C ALA A 106 1.63 -11.01 3.39
N ILE A 107 1.80 -10.20 4.43
CA ILE A 107 2.30 -10.68 5.72
C ILE A 107 1.31 -11.66 6.34
N ALA A 108 0.02 -11.33 6.30
CA ALA A 108 -1.02 -12.21 6.83
C ALA A 108 -1.04 -13.55 6.10
N ASP A 109 -0.90 -13.55 4.79
CA ASP A 109 -0.85 -14.78 4.00
C ASP A 109 0.35 -15.63 4.40
N GLU A 110 1.50 -15.00 4.58
CA GLU A 110 2.72 -15.70 4.99
C GLU A 110 2.56 -16.35 6.36
N LYS A 111 1.84 -15.68 7.27
CA LYS A 111 1.61 -16.18 8.63
C LYS A 111 0.38 -17.10 8.74
N HIS A 112 -0.33 -17.29 7.63
CA HIS A 112 -1.54 -18.12 7.59
C HIS A 112 -2.66 -17.59 8.51
N ILE A 113 -2.79 -16.26 8.60
CA ILE A 113 -3.90 -15.64 9.33
C ILE A 113 -4.73 -14.82 8.36
N SER A 114 -5.98 -14.50 8.74
CA SER A 114 -6.83 -13.69 7.90
C SER A 114 -6.38 -12.23 7.94
N TYR A 115 -6.69 -11.50 6.88
CA TYR A 115 -6.37 -10.07 6.80
C TYR A 115 -7.02 -9.29 7.95
N ASP A 116 -8.27 -9.61 8.29
CA ASP A 116 -8.97 -8.94 9.38
C ASP A 116 -8.26 -9.16 10.72
N ASN A 117 -7.81 -10.38 10.96
CA ASN A 117 -7.06 -10.68 12.18
C ASN A 117 -5.71 -9.99 12.21
N ALA A 118 -5.09 -9.78 11.05
CA ALA A 118 -3.83 -9.07 10.97
C ALA A 118 -3.95 -7.64 11.46
N PHE A 119 -5.05 -6.97 11.15
CA PHE A 119 -5.29 -5.61 11.64
C PHE A 119 -5.40 -5.54 13.15
N ASP A 120 -5.92 -6.58 13.77
CA ASP A 120 -6.04 -6.61 15.23
C ASP A 120 -4.68 -6.69 15.93
N LEU A 121 -3.64 -7.08 15.22
CA LEU A 121 -2.29 -7.22 15.75
C LEU A 121 -1.46 -5.95 15.59
N VAL A 122 -1.94 -4.99 14.83
CA VAL A 122 -1.29 -3.72 14.58
C VAL A 122 -1.84 -2.61 15.50
#